data_60bd7443d40b8c04f51305fdc5ab67a8
#
_entry.id   60bd7443d40b8c04f51305fdc5ab67a8
#
_cell.length_a   1.000
_cell.length_b   1.000
_cell.length_c   1.000
_cell.angle_alpha   90.00
_cell.angle_beta   90.00
_cell.angle_gamma   90.00
#
_symmetry.space_group_name_H-M   'P 1'
#
loop_
_entity.id
_entity.type
_entity.pdbx_description
1 polymer ?
#
loop_
_entity_poly.entity_id
_entity_poly.type
_entity_poly.pdbx_seq_one_letter_code
_entity_poly.pdbx_strand_id
1 'polypeptide(L)'
;MNGVVVAWEKQWTRRGTLKAFSAWWIAPLLGGVSRASDPDISSSSAESSYRLAFTHSVEELVGDLEHTDRGDPRREADVPHAHWYTEAIKRRFHAWGPEPRRYAPLADPPFASVQWKRERVIATAARFLGYGYQHHHIPDWDPPASWPWKETCVGHNGKGVDCSNLTSFVYNQGFGIRMTAAIRQQAEIAHALEGRHESISIRSIELPQSYEERQQVLRTGDLVYIRGREEGPITHVVIWVGSVGRAPSGVPLVIDSHGSGVEDDAGRSIPCGVQLRPFREHSWYNRCASHAHRVFHDASK
;
A
#
# COMPACT_ATOMS: atom_id res chain seq x y z
N MET A 1 -8.12 -11.58 34.21
CA MET A 1 -7.35 -10.61 33.42
C MET A 1 -8.08 -10.47 32.10
N ASN A 2 -8.97 -9.48 32.04
CA ASN A 2 -9.88 -9.30 30.90
C ASN A 2 -9.29 -8.29 29.92
N GLY A 3 -8.85 -8.78 28.78
CA GLY A 3 -8.24 -7.98 27.73
C GLY A 3 -9.28 -7.14 27.00
N VAL A 4 -9.03 -5.84 26.93
CA VAL A 4 -9.80 -4.88 26.14
C VAL A 4 -9.36 -4.99 24.68
N VAL A 5 -10.08 -5.75 23.89
CA VAL A 5 -9.95 -5.84 22.42
C VAL A 5 -11.32 -5.55 21.80
N VAL A 6 -11.91 -4.41 22.06
CA VAL A 6 -13.19 -4.04 21.43
C VAL A 6 -13.32 -2.52 21.35
N ALA A 7 -12.61 -1.85 20.48
CA ALA A 7 -12.93 -0.44 20.20
C ALA A 7 -12.86 -0.03 18.72
N TRP A 8 -12.22 -0.82 17.86
CA TRP A 8 -11.96 -0.40 16.48
C TRP A 8 -12.93 -0.96 15.44
N GLU A 9 -13.56 -2.11 15.68
CA GLU A 9 -14.55 -2.65 14.74
C GLU A 9 -15.88 -1.87 14.74
N LYS A 10 -16.20 -1.15 15.80
CA LYS A 10 -17.48 -0.42 15.91
C LYS A 10 -17.56 0.94 15.24
N GLN A 11 -16.43 1.56 14.87
CA GLN A 11 -16.46 2.88 14.20
C GLN A 11 -16.64 2.79 12.67
N TRP A 12 -16.32 1.67 12.06
CA TRP A 12 -16.42 1.50 10.61
C TRP A 12 -17.76 0.95 10.12
N THR A 13 -18.58 0.37 11.00
CA THR A 13 -19.89 -0.21 10.64
C THR A 13 -21.07 0.75 10.75
N ARG A 14 -20.86 2.01 11.17
CA ARG A 14 -21.97 2.95 11.43
C ARG A 14 -22.34 3.90 10.29
N ARG A 15 -21.86 3.74 9.08
CA ARG A 15 -22.35 4.51 7.92
C ARG A 15 -22.75 3.58 6.78
N GLY A 16 -23.92 2.97 6.91
CA GLY A 16 -24.42 2.10 5.85
C GLY A 16 -25.69 1.33 6.18
N THR A 17 -26.60 1.91 6.93
CA THR A 17 -27.98 1.36 7.04
C THR A 17 -28.96 2.31 6.37
N LEU A 18 -29.21 2.07 5.10
CA LEU A 18 -30.41 2.55 4.42
C LEU A 18 -31.60 1.74 4.93
N LYS A 19 -32.54 2.43 5.54
CA LYS A 19 -33.81 1.87 6.00
C LYS A 19 -34.62 1.43 4.78
N ALA A 20 -34.94 0.15 4.74
CA ALA A 20 -36.02 -0.37 3.92
C ALA A 20 -37.34 0.13 4.47
N PHE A 21 -38.14 0.79 3.68
CA PHE A 21 -39.58 0.95 3.89
C PHE A 21 -40.34 0.19 2.81
N SER A 22 -41.15 -0.69 3.25
CA SER A 22 -42.01 -1.60 2.49
C SER A 22 -43.22 -0.89 1.89
N ALA A 23 -43.43 -1.24 0.63
CA ALA A 23 -44.68 -1.52 -0.10
C ALA A 23 -45.97 -0.73 0.19
N TRP A 24 -46.63 -0.32 -0.91
CA TRP A 24 -47.97 -0.80 -1.30
C TRP A 24 -48.50 -0.03 -2.54
N TRP A 25 -48.79 -0.81 -3.60
CA TRP A 25 -49.89 -0.75 -4.58
C TRP A 25 -50.10 0.43 -5.58
N ILE A 26 -50.17 0.19 -6.83
CA ILE A 26 -51.15 -0.10 -7.91
C ILE A 26 -50.76 0.65 -9.21
N ALA A 27 -50.84 -0.11 -10.31
CA ALA A 27 -50.63 0.24 -11.74
C ALA A 27 -51.84 0.98 -12.37
N PRO A 28 -51.89 1.18 -13.70
CA PRO A 28 -50.96 1.82 -14.67
C PRO A 28 -51.68 2.96 -15.45
N LEU A 29 -50.95 3.91 -16.06
CA LEU A 29 -51.48 4.70 -17.13
C LEU A 29 -50.38 5.04 -18.15
N LEU A 30 -50.65 4.72 -19.38
CA LEU A 30 -49.88 4.97 -20.57
C LEU A 30 -49.63 6.47 -20.76
N GLY A 31 -48.38 6.84 -20.93
CA GLY A 31 -48.04 8.22 -21.30
C GLY A 31 -46.57 8.32 -21.71
N GLY A 32 -46.32 8.74 -22.93
CA GLY A 32 -45.14 8.91 -23.72
C GLY A 32 -43.80 9.00 -23.00
N VAL A 33 -42.90 8.08 -23.34
CA VAL A 33 -41.50 8.11 -22.93
C VAL A 33 -40.76 9.18 -23.73
N SER A 34 -40.64 10.35 -23.16
CA SER A 34 -39.57 11.28 -23.53
C SER A 34 -38.27 10.69 -22.98
N ARG A 35 -37.39 10.25 -23.89
CA ARG A 35 -36.04 9.83 -23.56
C ARG A 35 -35.30 11.05 -23.02
N ALA A 36 -35.24 11.17 -21.68
CA ALA A 36 -34.26 12.04 -21.05
C ALA A 36 -32.89 11.44 -21.39
N SER A 37 -32.08 12.22 -22.10
CA SER A 37 -30.68 11.94 -22.33
C SER A 37 -29.99 11.76 -20.94
N ASP A 38 -29.43 10.58 -20.70
CA ASP A 38 -28.54 10.35 -19.57
C ASP A 38 -27.48 11.47 -19.56
N PRO A 39 -27.23 12.08 -18.41
CA PRO A 39 -26.07 12.96 -18.29
C PRO A 39 -24.83 12.10 -18.57
N ASP A 40 -24.11 12.50 -19.61
CA ASP A 40 -22.80 11.99 -19.97
C ASP A 40 -21.88 12.17 -18.75
N ILE A 41 -21.78 11.12 -17.91
CA ILE A 41 -20.77 11.04 -16.86
C ILE A 41 -19.47 10.74 -17.59
N SER A 42 -18.91 11.77 -18.24
CA SER A 42 -17.52 11.77 -18.60
C SER A 42 -16.75 11.73 -17.27
N SER A 43 -16.41 10.53 -16.82
CA SER A 43 -15.44 10.32 -15.75
C SER A 43 -14.12 10.90 -16.24
N SER A 44 -13.88 12.19 -15.98
CA SER A 44 -12.53 12.72 -16.04
C SER A 44 -11.74 11.94 -15.01
N SER A 45 -10.98 10.96 -15.46
CA SER A 45 -9.97 10.30 -14.63
C SER A 45 -9.05 11.40 -14.11
N ALA A 46 -9.26 11.80 -12.86
CA ALA A 46 -8.45 12.84 -12.22
C ALA A 46 -7.05 12.27 -12.08
N GLU A 47 -6.17 12.58 -13.03
CA GLU A 47 -4.76 12.23 -12.93
C GLU A 47 -4.19 12.77 -11.62
N SER A 48 -3.37 11.96 -10.94
CA SER A 48 -2.63 12.42 -9.77
C SER A 48 -1.80 13.65 -10.14
N SER A 49 -1.85 14.68 -9.30
CA SER A 49 -0.99 15.87 -9.44
C SER A 49 0.48 15.58 -9.10
N TYR A 50 0.75 14.43 -8.49
CA TYR A 50 2.08 14.03 -8.06
C TYR A 50 2.83 13.28 -9.14
N ARG A 51 4.13 13.58 -9.30
CA ARG A 51 5.00 12.96 -10.29
C ARG A 51 6.19 12.34 -9.60
N LEU A 52 6.65 11.22 -10.16
CA LEU A 52 7.90 10.56 -9.78
C LEU A 52 8.94 10.80 -10.87
N ALA A 53 10.16 11.14 -10.46
CA ALA A 53 11.29 11.36 -11.35
C ALA A 53 12.49 10.55 -10.85
N PHE A 54 12.80 9.48 -11.56
CA PHE A 54 13.92 8.61 -11.26
C PHE A 54 15.19 9.09 -11.96
N THR A 55 16.35 8.78 -11.40
CA THR A 55 17.65 9.00 -12.08
C THR A 55 17.98 7.85 -13.05
N HIS A 56 17.41 6.67 -12.81
CA HIS A 56 17.47 5.52 -13.71
C HIS A 56 16.18 5.41 -14.52
N SER A 57 16.24 4.82 -15.69
CA SER A 57 15.03 4.58 -16.47
C SER A 57 14.11 3.58 -15.78
N VAL A 58 12.81 3.67 -16.04
CA VAL A 58 11.83 2.73 -15.48
C VAL A 58 12.13 1.30 -15.94
N GLU A 59 12.58 1.15 -17.17
CA GLU A 59 12.98 -0.15 -17.73
C GLU A 59 14.16 -0.75 -16.95
N GLU A 60 15.18 0.04 -16.64
CA GLU A 60 16.31 -0.42 -15.81
C GLU A 60 15.90 -0.78 -14.38
N LEU A 61 14.90 -0.07 -13.84
CA LEU A 61 14.44 -0.29 -12.47
C LEU A 61 13.51 -1.51 -12.32
N VAL A 62 12.61 -1.73 -13.25
CA VAL A 62 11.52 -2.72 -13.08
C VAL A 62 11.13 -3.46 -14.36
N GLY A 63 11.87 -3.32 -15.48
CA GLY A 63 11.58 -4.01 -16.74
C GLY A 63 11.60 -5.53 -16.60
N ASP A 64 12.47 -6.07 -15.75
CA ASP A 64 12.52 -7.49 -15.40
C ASP A 64 11.21 -8.00 -14.78
N LEU A 65 10.47 -7.14 -14.10
CA LEU A 65 9.20 -7.50 -13.46
C LEU A 65 8.07 -7.74 -14.48
N GLU A 66 8.20 -7.27 -15.69
CA GLU A 66 7.23 -7.52 -16.77
C GLU A 66 7.26 -8.97 -17.24
N HIS A 67 8.45 -9.56 -17.19
CA HIS A 67 8.69 -10.94 -17.61
C HIS A 67 8.77 -11.93 -16.45
N THR A 68 8.63 -11.45 -15.21
CA THR A 68 8.65 -12.33 -14.05
C THR A 68 7.42 -13.21 -14.07
N ASP A 69 7.63 -14.52 -14.09
CA ASP A 69 6.54 -15.49 -13.95
C ASP A 69 5.87 -15.31 -12.59
N ARG A 70 4.64 -14.89 -12.63
CA ARG A 70 3.83 -14.59 -11.42
C ARG A 70 3.06 -15.79 -10.94
N GLY A 71 2.98 -16.82 -11.76
CA GLY A 71 2.09 -17.95 -11.52
C GLY A 71 0.61 -17.55 -11.49
N ASP A 72 -0.22 -18.52 -11.18
CA ASP A 72 -1.64 -18.29 -10.90
C ASP A 72 -1.91 -18.69 -9.44
N PRO A 73 -1.95 -17.73 -8.51
CA PRO A 73 -2.14 -18.03 -7.08
C PRO A 73 -3.41 -18.84 -6.80
N ARG A 74 -4.44 -18.72 -7.65
CA ARG A 74 -5.68 -19.48 -7.50
C ARG A 74 -5.51 -20.94 -7.80
N ARG A 75 -4.56 -21.28 -8.69
CA ARG A 75 -4.25 -22.67 -9.08
C ARG A 75 -3.12 -23.26 -8.26
N GLU A 76 -2.15 -22.44 -7.90
CA GLU A 76 -0.93 -22.85 -7.21
C GLU A 76 -1.10 -22.92 -5.68
N ALA A 77 -2.12 -22.28 -5.12
CA ALA A 77 -2.33 -22.26 -3.68
C ALA A 77 -2.86 -23.60 -3.15
N ASP A 78 -2.32 -24.04 -2.01
CA ASP A 78 -2.78 -25.22 -1.27
C ASP A 78 -4.25 -25.12 -0.82
N VAL A 79 -4.76 -23.90 -0.77
CA VAL A 79 -6.12 -23.60 -0.32
C VAL A 79 -6.96 -23.19 -1.53
N PRO A 80 -8.07 -23.87 -1.82
CA PRO A 80 -8.98 -23.47 -2.88
C PRO A 80 -9.46 -22.02 -2.72
N HIS A 81 -9.50 -21.26 -3.81
CA HIS A 81 -9.89 -19.85 -3.83
C HIS A 81 -11.22 -19.57 -3.13
N ALA A 82 -12.20 -20.47 -3.26
CA ALA A 82 -13.49 -20.35 -2.59
C ALA A 82 -13.42 -20.29 -1.05
N HIS A 83 -12.30 -20.74 -0.48
CA HIS A 83 -12.11 -20.76 0.98
C HIS A 83 -11.23 -19.59 1.49
N TRP A 84 -10.61 -18.79 0.62
CA TRP A 84 -9.63 -17.76 1.04
C TRP A 84 -10.21 -16.74 2.03
N TYR A 85 -11.52 -16.48 1.97
CA TYR A 85 -12.19 -15.47 2.80
C TYR A 85 -12.91 -16.07 3.99
N THR A 86 -12.53 -17.26 4.42
CA THR A 86 -13.11 -17.89 5.61
C THR A 86 -12.33 -17.53 6.88
N GLU A 87 -13.00 -17.49 8.03
CA GLU A 87 -12.35 -17.28 9.32
C GLU A 87 -11.34 -18.39 9.66
N ALA A 88 -11.50 -19.59 9.12
CA ALA A 88 -10.54 -20.68 9.28
C ALA A 88 -9.21 -20.34 8.61
N ILE A 89 -9.23 -19.77 7.40
CA ILE A 89 -8.04 -19.34 6.68
C ILE A 89 -7.38 -18.15 7.37
N LYS A 90 -8.17 -17.16 7.79
CA LYS A 90 -7.66 -16.03 8.56
C LYS A 90 -6.93 -16.46 9.84
N ARG A 91 -7.48 -17.44 10.56
CA ARG A 91 -6.78 -18.01 11.74
C ARG A 91 -5.51 -18.76 11.42
N ARG A 92 -5.49 -19.48 10.28
CA ARG A 92 -4.34 -20.29 9.86
C ARG A 92 -3.16 -19.41 9.41
N PHE A 93 -3.43 -18.38 8.61
CA PHE A 93 -2.40 -17.56 7.97
C PHE A 93 -2.26 -16.16 8.59
N HIS A 94 -3.07 -15.83 9.60
CA HIS A 94 -3.17 -14.49 10.21
C HIS A 94 -3.56 -13.39 9.20
N ALA A 95 -4.00 -13.79 8.02
CA ALA A 95 -4.44 -12.92 6.93
C ALA A 95 -5.49 -13.66 6.07
N TRP A 96 -6.13 -12.94 5.17
CA TRP A 96 -7.04 -13.52 4.20
C TRP A 96 -6.25 -14.14 3.04
N GLY A 97 -6.59 -15.33 2.65
CA GLY A 97 -5.91 -16.06 1.58
C GLY A 97 -4.64 -16.80 2.03
N PRO A 98 -4.00 -17.52 1.10
CA PRO A 98 -2.77 -18.24 1.36
C PRO A 98 -1.58 -17.28 1.44
N GLU A 99 -0.42 -17.78 1.83
CA GLU A 99 0.83 -17.03 1.77
C GLU A 99 1.12 -16.54 0.35
N PRO A 100 1.67 -15.32 0.20
CA PRO A 100 2.09 -14.81 -1.09
C PRO A 100 3.19 -15.69 -1.70
N ARG A 101 3.22 -15.77 -3.03
CA ARG A 101 4.30 -16.42 -3.75
C ARG A 101 5.66 -15.85 -3.31
N ARG A 102 6.64 -16.71 -3.22
CA ARG A 102 8.05 -16.35 -3.01
C ARG A 102 8.69 -16.05 -4.36
N TYR A 103 9.22 -14.84 -4.50
CA TYR A 103 10.02 -14.49 -5.67
C TYR A 103 11.49 -14.80 -5.42
N ALA A 104 12.21 -15.11 -6.49
CA ALA A 104 13.64 -15.34 -6.41
C ALA A 104 14.37 -14.05 -5.96
N PRO A 105 15.48 -14.18 -5.21
CA PRO A 105 16.36 -13.04 -4.96
C PRO A 105 16.78 -12.40 -6.28
N LEU A 106 16.78 -11.07 -6.30
CA LEU A 106 17.30 -10.33 -7.45
C LEU A 106 18.82 -10.59 -7.57
N ALA A 107 19.25 -11.07 -8.73
CA ALA A 107 20.66 -11.01 -9.08
C ALA A 107 21.02 -9.54 -9.29
N ASP A 108 21.87 -8.99 -8.42
CA ASP A 108 22.27 -7.58 -8.52
C ASP A 108 22.91 -7.31 -9.89
N PRO A 109 22.32 -6.45 -10.72
CA PRO A 109 22.97 -6.04 -11.94
C PRO A 109 24.28 -5.32 -11.60
N PRO A 110 25.31 -5.34 -12.50
CA PRO A 110 26.61 -4.74 -12.22
C PRO A 110 26.59 -3.26 -11.82
N PHE A 111 25.49 -2.57 -12.17
CA PHE A 111 25.26 -1.15 -11.85
C PHE A 111 24.37 -0.92 -10.61
N ALA A 112 23.98 -1.96 -9.89
CA ALA A 112 23.05 -1.85 -8.78
C ALA A 112 23.65 -1.13 -7.57
N SER A 113 23.74 0.19 -7.66
CA SER A 113 24.09 1.05 -6.53
C SER A 113 22.99 1.03 -5.44
N VAL A 114 23.31 1.50 -4.25
CA VAL A 114 22.31 1.70 -3.18
C VAL A 114 21.20 2.64 -3.66
N GLN A 115 21.53 3.67 -4.44
CA GLN A 115 20.52 4.57 -5.02
C GLN A 115 19.60 3.83 -5.98
N TRP A 116 20.15 3.03 -6.89
CA TRP A 116 19.35 2.19 -7.79
C TRP A 116 18.39 1.29 -7.02
N LYS A 117 18.86 0.61 -5.98
CA LYS A 117 18.02 -0.24 -5.14
C LYS A 117 16.88 0.53 -4.47
N ARG A 118 17.16 1.73 -3.96
CA ARG A 118 16.15 2.61 -3.36
C ARG A 118 15.12 3.10 -4.39
N GLU A 119 15.57 3.49 -5.57
CA GLU A 119 14.67 3.88 -6.65
C GLU A 119 13.81 2.71 -7.12
N ARG A 120 14.37 1.50 -7.21
CA ARG A 120 13.63 0.28 -7.54
C ARG A 120 12.53 -0.03 -6.51
N VAL A 121 12.76 0.23 -5.21
CA VAL A 121 11.67 0.12 -4.21
C VAL A 121 10.48 0.99 -4.60
N ILE A 122 10.75 2.26 -4.92
CA ILE A 122 9.68 3.21 -5.30
C ILE A 122 9.04 2.80 -6.64
N ALA A 123 9.83 2.43 -7.64
CA ALA A 123 9.32 1.99 -8.93
C ALA A 123 8.45 0.73 -8.80
N THR A 124 8.86 -0.24 -7.98
CA THR A 124 8.06 -1.43 -7.67
C THR A 124 6.76 -1.05 -6.96
N ALA A 125 6.83 -0.19 -5.93
CA ALA A 125 5.66 0.25 -5.19
C ALA A 125 4.67 1.04 -6.08
N ALA A 126 5.18 1.86 -6.99
CA ALA A 126 4.38 2.65 -7.91
C ALA A 126 3.55 1.79 -8.87
N ARG A 127 3.96 0.54 -9.14
CA ARG A 127 3.16 -0.41 -9.95
C ARG A 127 1.85 -0.81 -9.28
N PHE A 128 1.70 -0.57 -7.99
CA PHE A 128 0.47 -0.83 -7.21
C PHE A 128 -0.43 0.40 -7.09
N LEU A 129 -0.03 1.58 -7.57
CA LEU A 129 -0.87 2.77 -7.51
C LEU A 129 -2.23 2.50 -8.15
N GLY A 130 -3.30 2.89 -7.43
CA GLY A 130 -4.68 2.59 -7.81
C GLY A 130 -5.22 1.25 -7.31
N TYR A 131 -4.40 0.43 -6.65
CA TYR A 131 -4.86 -0.82 -6.05
C TYR A 131 -5.69 -0.54 -4.80
N GLY A 132 -6.80 -1.26 -4.62
CA GLY A 132 -7.73 -1.02 -3.52
C GLY A 132 -7.14 -1.37 -2.14
N TYR A 133 -7.69 -0.75 -1.10
CA TYR A 133 -7.37 -1.10 0.29
C TYR A 133 -8.15 -2.33 0.74
N GLN A 134 -7.45 -3.33 1.24
CA GLN A 134 -8.06 -4.52 1.79
C GLN A 134 -7.09 -5.28 2.71
N HIS A 135 -7.58 -5.79 3.86
CA HIS A 135 -6.78 -6.57 4.79
C HIS A 135 -6.54 -7.99 4.30
N HIS A 136 -5.67 -8.16 3.33
CA HIS A 136 -5.18 -9.46 2.89
C HIS A 136 -3.90 -9.43 2.09
N HIS A 137 -3.35 -10.62 1.81
CA HIS A 137 -2.39 -10.81 0.73
C HIS A 137 -2.98 -10.36 -0.60
N ILE A 138 -2.12 -10.11 -1.57
CA ILE A 138 -2.50 -9.96 -2.96
C ILE A 138 -2.26 -11.31 -3.66
N PRO A 139 -3.21 -12.22 -3.61
CA PRO A 139 -3.01 -13.50 -4.26
C PRO A 139 -3.22 -13.41 -5.77
N ASP A 140 -3.86 -12.35 -6.23
CA ASP A 140 -4.37 -12.18 -7.58
C ASP A 140 -4.04 -10.77 -8.08
N TRP A 141 -2.76 -10.43 -8.00
CA TRP A 141 -2.33 -9.12 -8.45
C TRP A 141 -1.95 -9.15 -9.92
N ASP A 142 -2.64 -8.34 -10.69
CA ASP A 142 -2.32 -8.04 -12.06
C ASP A 142 -1.91 -6.56 -12.16
N PRO A 143 -0.62 -6.30 -12.42
CA PRO A 143 -0.18 -4.91 -12.51
C PRO A 143 -0.88 -4.22 -13.64
N PRO A 144 -1.15 -2.97 -13.48
CA PRO A 144 -1.72 -2.15 -14.53
C PRO A 144 -0.90 -2.17 -15.83
N ALA A 145 -1.60 -2.26 -16.97
CA ALA A 145 -0.98 -2.14 -18.28
C ALA A 145 -0.46 -0.73 -18.56
N SER A 146 -1.04 0.30 -17.92
CA SER A 146 -0.59 1.69 -18.04
C SER A 146 0.08 2.17 -16.76
N TRP A 147 1.35 2.47 -16.81
CA TRP A 147 2.16 3.02 -15.74
C TRP A 147 2.31 4.53 -15.92
N PRO A 148 2.41 5.33 -14.85
CA PRO A 148 2.33 5.03 -13.42
C PRO A 148 0.94 5.26 -12.79
N TRP A 149 -0.07 5.71 -13.53
CA TRP A 149 -1.32 6.23 -12.98
C TRP A 149 -2.51 5.43 -13.46
N LYS A 150 -3.28 4.88 -12.53
CA LYS A 150 -4.51 4.17 -12.83
C LYS A 150 -5.66 4.65 -11.98
N GLU A 151 -6.86 4.43 -12.54
CA GLU A 151 -8.08 4.47 -11.76
C GLU A 151 -7.98 3.58 -10.54
N THR A 152 -8.55 4.06 -9.42
CA THR A 152 -8.58 3.31 -8.18
C THR A 152 -9.43 2.06 -8.37
N CYS A 153 -8.81 0.91 -8.27
CA CYS A 153 -9.54 -0.34 -8.16
C CYS A 153 -10.09 -0.45 -6.75
N VAL A 154 -11.40 -0.61 -6.63
CA VAL A 154 -12.00 -0.92 -5.34
C VAL A 154 -11.58 -2.32 -4.94
N GLY A 155 -11.02 -2.49 -3.73
CA GLY A 155 -10.63 -3.79 -3.20
C GLY A 155 -11.85 -4.65 -2.95
N HIS A 156 -12.02 -5.69 -3.75
CA HIS A 156 -13.08 -6.69 -3.60
C HIS A 156 -12.51 -8.09 -3.76
N ASN A 157 -12.98 -9.00 -2.92
CA ASN A 157 -12.72 -10.44 -3.06
C ASN A 157 -11.24 -10.81 -3.29
N GLY A 158 -10.34 -10.26 -2.47
CA GLY A 158 -8.91 -10.52 -2.55
C GLY A 158 -8.14 -9.60 -3.48
N LYS A 159 -8.79 -8.60 -4.05
CA LYS A 159 -8.12 -7.57 -4.85
C LYS A 159 -7.90 -6.32 -4.03
N GLY A 160 -6.84 -6.31 -3.30
CA GLY A 160 -6.48 -5.19 -2.46
C GLY A 160 -5.35 -5.56 -1.52
N VAL A 161 -4.83 -4.59 -0.85
CA VAL A 161 -3.67 -4.74 0.02
C VAL A 161 -3.76 -3.73 1.15
N ASP A 162 -3.37 -4.12 2.35
CA ASP A 162 -3.14 -3.17 3.43
C ASP A 162 -1.69 -2.65 3.43
N CYS A 163 -1.36 -1.79 4.38
CA CYS A 163 -0.07 -1.11 4.44
C CYS A 163 1.12 -2.08 4.56
N SER A 164 1.06 -3.05 5.47
CA SER A 164 2.16 -3.98 5.73
C SER A 164 2.24 -5.10 4.67
N ASN A 165 1.11 -5.47 4.09
CA ASN A 165 1.09 -6.35 2.91
C ASN A 165 1.72 -5.66 1.70
N LEU A 166 1.43 -4.38 1.45
CA LEU A 166 2.06 -3.61 0.37
C LEU A 166 3.58 -3.60 0.53
N THR A 167 4.08 -3.22 1.70
CA THR A 167 5.53 -3.13 1.93
C THR A 167 6.20 -4.49 1.81
N SER A 168 5.62 -5.54 2.41
CA SER A 168 6.09 -6.91 2.27
C SER A 168 6.14 -7.35 0.79
N PHE A 169 5.09 -7.06 0.04
CA PHE A 169 5.00 -7.46 -1.36
C PHE A 169 6.00 -6.73 -2.26
N VAL A 170 6.20 -5.44 -2.05
CA VAL A 170 7.17 -4.62 -2.80
C VAL A 170 8.58 -5.19 -2.67
N TYR A 171 9.01 -5.53 -1.45
CA TYR A 171 10.33 -6.10 -1.22
C TYR A 171 10.44 -7.55 -1.72
N ASN A 172 9.39 -8.35 -1.57
CA ASN A 172 9.37 -9.71 -2.07
C ASN A 172 9.44 -9.74 -3.61
N GLN A 173 8.59 -8.98 -4.28
CA GLN A 173 8.58 -8.93 -5.75
C GLN A 173 9.83 -8.26 -6.32
N GLY A 174 10.23 -7.13 -5.75
CA GLY A 174 11.36 -6.35 -6.26
C GLY A 174 12.72 -6.98 -6.02
N PHE A 175 12.87 -7.77 -4.93
CA PHE A 175 14.19 -8.21 -4.48
C PHE A 175 14.23 -9.65 -3.94
N GLY A 176 13.11 -10.36 -3.87
CA GLY A 176 13.01 -11.65 -3.19
C GLY A 176 13.16 -11.55 -1.67
N ILE A 177 13.11 -10.35 -1.11
CA ILE A 177 13.22 -10.10 0.33
C ILE A 177 11.84 -10.26 0.97
N ARG A 178 11.67 -11.27 1.82
CA ARG A 178 10.41 -11.48 2.52
C ARG A 178 10.38 -10.73 3.84
N MET A 179 9.33 -9.93 3.99
CA MET A 179 8.99 -9.26 5.25
C MET A 179 7.69 -9.82 5.79
N THR A 180 7.57 -9.89 7.11
CA THR A 180 6.28 -10.24 7.71
C THR A 180 5.22 -9.19 7.38
N ALA A 181 4.01 -9.66 7.07
CA ALA A 181 2.85 -8.79 6.89
C ALA A 181 2.18 -8.41 8.23
N ALA A 182 2.62 -8.98 9.35
CA ALA A 182 2.14 -8.60 10.67
C ALA A 182 2.76 -7.28 11.10
N ILE A 183 2.04 -6.17 10.97
CA ILE A 183 2.54 -4.79 11.13
C ILE A 183 3.39 -4.58 12.40
N ARG A 184 2.98 -5.13 13.53
CA ARG A 184 3.72 -4.98 14.79
C ARG A 184 5.07 -5.69 14.77
N GLN A 185 5.11 -6.89 14.19
CA GLN A 185 6.36 -7.63 14.01
C GLN A 185 7.25 -7.00 12.96
N GLN A 186 6.67 -6.51 11.86
CA GLN A 186 7.41 -5.80 10.82
C GLN A 186 8.09 -4.53 11.37
N ALA A 187 7.47 -3.88 12.35
CA ALA A 187 8.05 -2.70 13.01
C ALA A 187 9.20 -3.02 13.99
N GLU A 188 9.39 -4.30 14.32
CA GLU A 188 10.47 -4.76 15.19
C GLU A 188 11.60 -5.35 14.34
N ILE A 189 12.77 -4.72 14.35
CA ILE A 189 13.86 -5.06 13.44
C ILE A 189 14.27 -6.55 13.52
N ALA A 190 14.17 -7.14 14.71
CA ALA A 190 14.49 -8.56 14.94
C ALA A 190 13.52 -9.53 14.26
N HIS A 191 12.31 -9.06 13.92
CA HIS A 191 11.21 -9.86 13.37
C HIS A 191 10.72 -9.34 12.02
N ALA A 192 11.33 -8.27 11.49
CA ALA A 192 10.89 -7.65 10.25
C ALA A 192 11.02 -8.60 9.04
N LEU A 193 12.04 -9.45 9.04
CA LEU A 193 12.30 -10.40 7.97
C LEU A 193 11.73 -11.78 8.29
N GLU A 194 11.14 -12.42 7.27
CA GLU A 194 10.71 -13.80 7.32
C GLU A 194 11.80 -14.73 6.78
N GLY A 195 12.16 -15.73 7.58
CA GLY A 195 13.20 -16.67 7.23
C GLY A 195 14.62 -16.09 7.40
N ARG A 196 15.62 -16.85 6.97
CA ARG A 196 17.02 -16.42 7.08
C ARG A 196 17.41 -15.62 5.84
N HIS A 197 17.58 -14.32 6.02
CA HIS A 197 18.20 -13.42 5.05
C HIS A 197 19.56 -12.95 5.61
N GLU A 198 20.51 -13.87 5.71
CA GLU A 198 21.83 -13.62 6.34
C GLU A 198 22.63 -12.49 5.69
N SER A 199 22.30 -12.18 4.42
CA SER A 199 22.95 -11.11 3.65
C SER A 199 22.26 -9.74 3.77
N ILE A 200 21.12 -9.64 4.48
CA ILE A 200 20.34 -8.42 4.56
C ILE A 200 20.39 -7.88 5.99
N SER A 201 20.93 -6.68 6.11
CA SER A 201 20.95 -5.92 7.36
C SER A 201 19.95 -4.78 7.26
N ILE A 202 18.97 -4.75 8.16
CA ILE A 202 18.05 -3.63 8.31
C ILE A 202 18.58 -2.69 9.38
N ARG A 203 18.60 -1.38 9.10
CA ARG A 203 18.92 -0.35 10.10
C ARG A 203 17.64 0.27 10.63
N SER A 204 17.50 0.32 11.96
CA SER A 204 16.53 1.19 12.59
C SER A 204 17.01 2.63 12.53
N ILE A 205 16.13 3.54 12.08
CA ILE A 205 16.36 4.97 12.02
C ILE A 205 15.46 5.62 13.06
N GLU A 206 16.07 6.18 14.08
CA GLU A 206 15.37 7.00 15.05
C GLU A 206 14.95 8.31 14.38
N LEU A 207 13.69 8.70 14.54
CA LEU A 207 13.16 9.91 13.93
C LEU A 207 13.30 11.08 14.89
N PRO A 208 13.96 12.19 14.47
CA PRO A 208 14.00 13.42 15.24
C PRO A 208 12.59 13.99 15.53
N GLN A 209 12.48 14.88 16.48
CA GLN A 209 11.21 15.53 16.81
C GLN A 209 10.79 16.55 15.75
N SER A 210 11.75 17.27 15.17
CA SER A 210 11.51 18.29 14.15
C SER A 210 11.12 17.65 12.81
N TYR A 211 10.12 18.22 12.17
CA TYR A 211 9.66 17.79 10.84
C TYR A 211 10.76 17.94 9.79
N GLU A 212 11.52 19.03 9.84
CA GLU A 212 12.62 19.30 8.92
C GLU A 212 13.75 18.29 9.08
N GLU A 213 14.13 17.99 10.31
CA GLU A 213 15.18 17.00 10.60
C GLU A 213 14.78 15.59 10.16
N ARG A 214 13.49 15.24 10.30
CA ARG A 214 12.95 13.96 9.76
C ARG A 214 13.16 13.85 8.27
N GLN A 215 12.89 14.92 7.51
CA GLN A 215 13.13 14.95 6.08
C GLN A 215 14.62 14.80 5.73
N GLN A 216 15.53 15.28 6.59
CA GLN A 216 16.97 15.18 6.38
C GLN A 216 17.52 13.79 6.66
N VAL A 217 16.98 13.06 7.63
CA VAL A 217 17.45 11.71 7.99
C VAL A 217 16.83 10.62 7.12
N LEU A 218 15.57 10.81 6.67
CA LEU A 218 14.88 9.83 5.82
C LEU A 218 15.48 9.79 4.41
N ARG A 219 15.51 8.60 3.83
CA ARG A 219 16.01 8.33 2.48
C ARG A 219 14.95 7.59 1.66
N THR A 220 14.99 7.76 0.35
CA THR A 220 14.14 7.04 -0.60
C THR A 220 14.10 5.54 -0.27
N GLY A 221 12.91 4.97 -0.19
CA GLY A 221 12.67 3.57 0.12
C GLY A 221 12.65 3.23 1.62
N ASP A 222 12.89 4.17 2.53
CA ASP A 222 12.73 3.90 3.97
C ASP A 222 11.26 3.56 4.29
N LEU A 223 11.08 2.60 5.18
CA LEU A 223 9.77 2.21 5.73
C LEU A 223 9.53 3.01 7.00
N VAL A 224 8.57 3.93 6.98
CA VAL A 224 8.22 4.75 8.15
C VAL A 224 7.05 4.10 8.88
N TYR A 225 7.26 3.72 10.13
CA TYR A 225 6.25 3.09 11.00
C TYR A 225 5.50 4.13 11.82
N ILE A 226 4.18 4.01 11.81
CA ILE A 226 3.28 5.02 12.33
C ILE A 226 2.37 4.40 13.38
N ARG A 227 2.20 5.09 14.51
CA ARG A 227 1.30 4.68 15.58
C ARG A 227 -0.14 5.03 15.22
N GLY A 228 -1.08 4.28 15.74
CA GLY A 228 -2.50 4.62 15.58
C GLY A 228 -2.87 5.97 16.22
N ARG A 229 -2.14 6.34 17.27
CA ARG A 229 -2.16 7.62 17.99
C ARG A 229 -0.77 7.84 18.58
N GLU A 230 -0.45 9.07 18.99
CA GLU A 230 0.91 9.47 19.41
C GLU A 230 1.58 8.51 20.41
N GLU A 231 0.86 8.00 21.39
CA GLU A 231 1.37 7.04 22.38
C GLU A 231 0.83 5.61 22.17
N GLY A 232 0.24 5.34 21.02
CA GLY A 232 -0.39 4.05 20.73
C GLY A 232 0.56 3.02 20.13
N PRO A 233 0.06 1.81 19.87
CA PRO A 233 0.82 0.80 19.14
C PRO A 233 1.01 1.19 17.69
N ILE A 234 2.02 0.60 17.05
CA ILE A 234 2.22 0.68 15.60
C ILE A 234 1.04 0.01 14.90
N THR A 235 0.41 0.73 13.99
CA THR A 235 -0.75 0.26 13.21
C THR A 235 -0.61 0.49 11.72
N HIS A 236 0.43 1.20 11.30
CA HIS A 236 0.59 1.58 9.90
C HIS A 236 2.06 1.68 9.50
N VAL A 237 2.32 1.52 8.21
CA VAL A 237 3.65 1.69 7.59
C VAL A 237 3.48 2.31 6.22
N VAL A 238 4.40 3.21 5.85
CA VAL A 238 4.45 3.86 4.55
C VAL A 238 5.85 3.77 3.97
N ILE A 239 5.97 3.88 2.64
CA ILE A 239 7.26 3.93 1.94
C ILE A 239 7.59 5.39 1.65
N TRP A 240 8.73 5.87 2.13
CA TRP A 240 9.22 7.24 1.90
C TRP A 240 9.71 7.41 0.48
N VAL A 241 9.10 8.34 -0.28
CA VAL A 241 9.45 8.60 -1.69
C VAL A 241 10.79 9.33 -1.82
N GLY A 242 11.07 10.25 -0.91
CA GLY A 242 12.35 10.96 -0.85
C GLY A 242 12.65 11.84 -2.06
N SER A 243 13.86 11.70 -2.62
CA SER A 243 14.32 12.51 -3.77
C SER A 243 13.61 12.18 -5.08
N VAL A 244 12.92 11.04 -5.16
CA VAL A 244 12.24 10.58 -6.38
C VAL A 244 10.97 11.40 -6.67
N GLY A 245 10.38 12.05 -5.67
CA GLY A 245 9.20 12.87 -5.91
C GLY A 245 8.79 13.72 -4.70
N ARG A 246 8.19 14.86 -5.04
CA ARG A 246 7.57 15.77 -4.07
C ARG A 246 6.23 16.25 -4.60
N ALA A 247 5.37 16.69 -3.70
CA ALA A 247 4.17 17.43 -4.08
C ALA A 247 4.54 18.76 -4.78
N PRO A 248 3.65 19.36 -5.59
CA PRO A 248 3.88 20.68 -6.17
C PRO A 248 4.18 21.78 -5.13
N SER A 249 3.62 21.65 -3.93
CA SER A 249 3.93 22.50 -2.77
C SER A 249 5.34 22.30 -2.17
N GLY A 250 6.10 21.33 -2.66
CA GLY A 250 7.39 20.94 -2.08
C GLY A 250 7.30 19.95 -0.91
N VAL A 251 6.08 19.62 -0.46
CA VAL A 251 5.86 18.66 0.64
C VAL A 251 6.36 17.27 0.22
N PRO A 252 7.08 16.54 1.10
CA PRO A 252 7.50 15.18 0.84
C PRO A 252 6.30 14.24 0.60
N LEU A 253 6.54 13.20 -0.18
CA LEU A 253 5.54 12.18 -0.50
C LEU A 253 5.88 10.84 0.15
N VAL A 254 4.83 10.07 0.41
CA VAL A 254 4.88 8.65 0.75
C VAL A 254 4.01 7.85 -0.21
N ILE A 255 4.32 6.58 -0.38
CA ILE A 255 3.42 5.60 -0.99
C ILE A 255 2.90 4.71 0.13
N ASP A 256 1.59 4.58 0.22
CA ASP A 256 0.97 3.67 1.17
C ASP A 256 -0.34 3.09 0.65
N SER A 257 -0.82 2.06 1.32
CA SER A 257 -2.18 1.59 1.20
C SER A 257 -2.96 2.02 2.43
N HIS A 258 -3.87 2.97 2.25
CA HIS A 258 -4.65 3.59 3.32
C HIS A 258 -6.11 3.74 2.94
N GLY A 259 -6.99 3.88 3.94
CA GLY A 259 -8.37 4.28 3.75
C GLY A 259 -8.50 5.70 3.20
N SER A 260 -9.71 6.23 3.21
CA SER A 260 -10.01 7.61 2.82
C SER A 260 -9.59 8.62 3.91
N GLY A 261 -9.60 9.92 3.57
CA GLY A 261 -9.45 11.02 4.54
C GLY A 261 -8.17 11.82 4.41
N VAL A 262 -7.42 11.62 3.33
CA VAL A 262 -6.25 12.47 3.00
C VAL A 262 -6.59 13.28 1.74
N GLU A 263 -6.21 14.54 1.72
CA GLU A 263 -6.39 15.44 0.58
C GLU A 263 -5.05 15.74 -0.11
N ASP A 264 -5.11 15.98 -1.41
CA ASP A 264 -3.96 16.45 -2.19
C ASP A 264 -3.71 17.97 -1.95
N ASP A 265 -2.76 18.55 -2.69
CA ASP A 265 -2.41 19.96 -2.57
C ASP A 265 -3.51 20.91 -3.11
N ALA A 266 -4.46 20.39 -3.87
CA ALA A 266 -5.60 21.14 -4.38
C ALA A 266 -6.86 20.95 -3.51
N GLY A 267 -6.76 20.29 -2.36
CA GLY A 267 -7.89 19.98 -1.48
C GLY A 267 -8.81 18.88 -2.01
N ARG A 268 -8.37 18.11 -3.00
CA ARG A 268 -9.15 16.99 -3.53
C ARG A 268 -8.87 15.74 -2.69
N SER A 269 -9.92 14.98 -2.41
CA SER A 269 -9.77 13.71 -1.69
C SER A 269 -8.92 12.73 -2.49
N ILE A 270 -7.86 12.21 -1.84
CA ILE A 270 -7.05 11.13 -2.41
C ILE A 270 -7.82 9.82 -2.21
N PRO A 271 -8.03 9.03 -3.28
CA PRO A 271 -8.76 7.78 -3.20
C PRO A 271 -8.17 6.80 -2.19
N CYS A 272 -8.99 5.91 -1.63
CA CYS A 272 -8.49 4.84 -0.79
C CYS A 272 -7.67 3.83 -1.60
N GLY A 273 -6.85 3.03 -0.91
CA GLY A 273 -5.92 2.09 -1.52
C GLY A 273 -4.51 2.65 -1.65
N VAL A 274 -3.74 2.06 -2.57
CA VAL A 274 -2.34 2.43 -2.78
C VAL A 274 -2.25 3.73 -3.57
N GLN A 275 -1.72 4.76 -2.93
CA GLN A 275 -1.63 6.10 -3.52
C GLN A 275 -0.34 6.81 -3.08
N LEU A 276 0.06 7.82 -3.87
CA LEU A 276 0.98 8.85 -3.41
C LEU A 276 0.22 9.80 -2.48
N ARG A 277 0.79 10.07 -1.30
CA ARG A 277 0.17 10.95 -0.30
C ARG A 277 1.19 11.93 0.26
N PRO A 278 0.76 13.18 0.56
CA PRO A 278 1.66 14.18 1.15
C PRO A 278 1.92 13.86 2.62
N PHE A 279 3.19 13.88 3.01
CA PHE A 279 3.65 13.78 4.39
C PHE A 279 3.76 15.18 5.00
N ARG A 280 2.64 15.77 5.39
CA ARG A 280 2.60 17.15 5.91
C ARG A 280 3.00 17.21 7.38
N GLU A 281 3.56 18.36 7.80
CA GLU A 281 3.98 18.61 9.18
C GLU A 281 2.88 18.29 10.20
N HIS A 282 1.67 18.78 9.97
CA HIS A 282 0.54 18.59 10.89
C HIS A 282 -0.32 17.35 10.57
N SER A 283 0.13 16.49 9.66
CA SER A 283 -0.58 15.25 9.34
C SER A 283 -0.43 14.22 10.45
N TRP A 284 -1.39 13.29 10.50
CA TRP A 284 -1.28 12.09 11.34
C TRP A 284 0.01 11.32 11.05
N TYR A 285 0.42 11.22 9.79
CA TYR A 285 1.67 10.57 9.41
C TYR A 285 2.87 11.10 10.19
N ASN A 286 3.04 12.42 10.23
CA ASN A 286 4.17 13.03 10.91
C ASN A 286 4.04 12.97 12.43
N ARG A 287 2.88 13.35 12.99
CA ARG A 287 2.70 13.38 14.45
C ARG A 287 2.85 12.01 15.10
N CYS A 288 2.39 10.96 14.40
CA CYS A 288 2.40 9.60 14.91
C CYS A 288 3.56 8.75 14.37
N ALA A 289 4.47 9.30 13.56
CA ALA A 289 5.67 8.61 13.12
C ALA A 289 6.53 8.20 14.32
N SER A 290 6.91 6.93 14.36
CA SER A 290 7.66 6.35 15.47
C SER A 290 9.14 6.21 15.15
N HIS A 291 9.47 5.46 14.13
CA HIS A 291 10.82 5.17 13.64
C HIS A 291 10.74 4.74 12.18
N ALA A 292 11.88 4.56 11.55
CA ALA A 292 11.92 4.00 10.20
C ALA A 292 12.89 2.82 10.11
N HIS A 293 12.66 1.95 9.12
CA HIS A 293 13.61 0.91 8.73
C HIS A 293 14.22 1.25 7.39
N ARG A 294 15.54 1.11 7.31
CA ARG A 294 16.31 1.26 6.08
C ARG A 294 16.91 -0.08 5.69
N VAL A 295 16.41 -0.64 4.59
CA VAL A 295 16.85 -1.94 4.05
C VAL A 295 18.12 -1.76 3.22
N PHE A 296 18.16 -0.76 2.36
CA PHE A 296 19.31 -0.48 1.51
C PHE A 296 20.11 0.70 2.04
N HIS A 297 21.31 0.43 2.51
CA HIS A 297 22.25 1.41 3.06
C HIS A 297 23.66 1.09 2.60
N ASP A 298 24.50 2.10 2.56
CA ASP A 298 25.91 1.90 2.27
C ASP A 298 26.53 1.01 3.37
N ALA A 299 27.41 0.10 2.97
CA ALA A 299 28.17 -0.67 3.95
C ALA A 299 28.89 0.32 4.86
N SER A 300 28.82 0.09 6.16
CA SER A 300 29.60 0.87 7.12
C SER A 300 31.07 0.65 6.79
N LYS A 301 31.78 1.74 6.46
CA LYS A 301 33.23 1.72 6.34
C LYS A 301 33.87 1.41 7.68
#